data_bd79421b88783fbaa506e463c8eb2a97
#
_entry.id   bd79421b88783fbaa506e463c8eb2a97
#
_cell.length_a   1.000
_cell.length_b   1.000
_cell.length_c   1.000
_cell.angle_alpha   90.00
_cell.angle_beta   90.00
_cell.angle_gamma   90.00
#
_symmetry.space_group_name_H-M   'P 1'
#
loop_
_entity.id
_entity.type
_entity.pdbx_description
1 polymer ?
#
loop_
_entity_poly.entity_id
_entity_poly.type
_entity_poly.pdbx_seq_one_letter_code
_entity_poly.pdbx_strand_id
1 'polypeptide(L)'
;MPEYSNDDLLAFYMLTGGVAKYIESLAMVRAFTFDSIVDFVFEENSIFLSEGKNVLIEEFGKDYTNYFSILSLIASGKTSRVEIESIMEIQTGGFLERLESEYGLISRVRPLFSKPNSRSVKFRIDDNFLRFWFRFIYKYRS
;
A
#
# COMPACT_ATOMS: atom_id res chain seq x y z
N MET A 1 -7.42 -28.04 13.03
CA MET A 1 -6.89 -26.70 12.75
C MET A 1 -5.49 -26.84 12.23
N PRO A 2 -5.16 -26.22 11.09
CA PRO A 2 -3.77 -26.18 10.70
C PRO A 2 -2.95 -25.43 11.76
N GLU A 3 -1.79 -25.95 12.08
CA GLU A 3 -0.88 -25.26 12.98
C GLU A 3 -0.32 -24.02 12.25
N TYR A 4 -0.51 -22.86 12.83
CA TYR A 4 0.05 -21.60 12.34
C TYR A 4 0.75 -20.87 13.49
N SER A 5 1.82 -20.19 13.15
CA SER A 5 2.61 -19.41 14.10
C SER A 5 2.02 -18.01 14.32
N ASN A 6 2.52 -17.30 15.31
CA ASN A 6 2.18 -15.89 15.51
C ASN A 6 2.59 -15.03 14.30
N ASP A 7 3.69 -15.39 13.63
CA ASP A 7 4.15 -14.70 12.43
C ASP A 7 3.20 -14.92 11.26
N ASP A 8 2.63 -16.12 11.14
CA ASP A 8 1.59 -16.41 10.14
C ASP A 8 0.33 -15.58 10.37
N LEU A 9 -0.12 -15.47 11.62
CA LEU A 9 -1.26 -14.62 12.00
C LEU A 9 -1.00 -13.15 11.68
N LEU A 10 0.19 -12.67 11.98
CA LEU A 10 0.58 -11.30 11.70
C LEU A 10 0.59 -11.03 10.19
N ALA A 11 1.17 -11.93 9.39
CA ALA A 11 1.19 -11.80 7.93
C ALA A 11 -0.23 -11.80 7.36
N PHE A 12 -1.09 -12.69 7.83
CA PHE A 12 -2.50 -12.76 7.44
C PHE A 12 -3.24 -11.45 7.74
N TYR A 13 -3.07 -10.92 8.96
CA TYR A 13 -3.68 -9.67 9.35
C TYR A 13 -3.13 -8.46 8.57
N MET A 14 -1.83 -8.40 8.37
CA MET A 14 -1.20 -7.30 7.62
C MET A 14 -1.67 -7.27 6.16
N LEU A 15 -1.84 -8.42 5.53
CA LEU A 15 -2.34 -8.49 4.17
C LEU A 15 -3.82 -8.13 4.09
N THR A 16 -4.64 -8.71 4.95
CA THR A 16 -6.10 -8.53 4.88
C THR A 16 -6.57 -7.20 5.49
N GLY A 17 -5.83 -6.65 6.44
CA GLY A 17 -6.25 -5.48 7.21
C GLY A 17 -7.59 -5.66 7.94
N GLY A 18 -8.02 -6.92 8.15
CA GLY A 18 -9.32 -7.25 8.72
C GLY A 18 -10.48 -7.16 7.73
N VAL A 19 -10.23 -6.95 6.44
CA VAL A 19 -11.28 -6.88 5.41
C VAL A 19 -11.83 -8.28 5.11
N ALA A 20 -13.14 -8.47 5.30
CA ALA A 20 -13.81 -9.77 5.19
C ALA A 20 -13.58 -10.45 3.83
N LYS A 21 -13.61 -9.71 2.73
CA LYS A 21 -13.38 -10.23 1.38
C LYS A 21 -12.01 -10.90 1.24
N TYR A 22 -10.97 -10.29 1.79
CA TYR A 22 -9.62 -10.84 1.73
C TYR A 22 -9.46 -12.04 2.65
N ILE A 23 -10.05 -11.98 3.84
CA ILE A 23 -10.09 -13.10 4.80
C ILE A 23 -10.77 -14.31 4.17
N GLU A 24 -11.94 -14.12 3.57
CA GLU A 24 -12.67 -15.21 2.90
C GLU A 24 -11.86 -15.81 1.75
N SER A 25 -11.23 -14.98 0.93
CA SER A 25 -10.41 -15.44 -0.20
C SER A 25 -9.25 -16.33 0.24
N LEU A 26 -8.54 -15.94 1.29
CA LEU A 26 -7.45 -16.75 1.85
C LEU A 26 -7.96 -18.01 2.54
N ALA A 27 -9.09 -17.92 3.24
CA ALA A 27 -9.70 -19.06 3.91
C ALA A 27 -10.20 -20.13 2.96
N MET A 28 -10.77 -19.75 1.82
CA MET A 28 -11.24 -20.68 0.78
C MET A 28 -10.14 -21.59 0.26
N VAL A 29 -8.93 -21.08 0.12
CA VAL A 29 -7.75 -21.84 -0.34
C VAL A 29 -6.89 -22.34 0.81
N ARG A 30 -7.30 -22.13 2.05
CA ARG A 30 -6.57 -22.50 3.27
C ARG A 30 -5.16 -21.92 3.37
N ALA A 31 -4.99 -20.70 2.88
CA ALA A 31 -3.72 -19.97 2.93
C ALA A 31 -3.53 -19.30 4.30
N PHE A 32 -3.14 -20.08 5.29
CA PHE A 32 -2.98 -19.61 6.68
C PHE A 32 -1.52 -19.48 7.13
N THR A 33 -0.59 -20.04 6.40
CA THR A 33 0.84 -19.87 6.67
C THR A 33 1.42 -18.78 5.78
N PHE A 34 2.54 -18.20 6.19
CA PHE A 34 3.23 -17.18 5.40
C PHE A 34 3.50 -17.66 3.97
N ASP A 35 4.06 -18.87 3.82
CA ASP A 35 4.39 -19.41 2.50
C ASP A 35 3.15 -19.64 1.65
N SER A 36 2.08 -20.18 2.20
CA SER A 36 0.84 -20.40 1.46
C SER A 36 0.13 -19.10 1.07
N ILE A 37 0.23 -18.07 1.90
CA ILE A 37 -0.28 -16.72 1.59
C ILE A 37 0.51 -16.13 0.41
N VAL A 38 1.82 -16.21 0.45
CA VAL A 38 2.69 -15.70 -0.63
C VAL A 38 2.39 -16.43 -1.93
N ASP A 39 2.34 -17.75 -1.91
CA ASP A 39 2.03 -18.55 -3.10
C ASP A 39 0.68 -18.16 -3.71
N PHE A 40 -0.35 -18.02 -2.89
CA PHE A 40 -1.69 -17.64 -3.37
C PHE A 40 -1.74 -16.20 -3.92
N VAL A 41 -1.10 -15.25 -3.24
CA VAL A 41 -1.10 -13.85 -3.67
C VAL A 41 -0.42 -13.69 -5.04
N PHE A 42 0.63 -14.44 -5.29
CA PHE A 42 1.39 -14.38 -6.55
C PHE A 42 0.93 -15.37 -7.63
N GLU A 43 -0.15 -16.13 -7.41
CA GLU A 43 -0.77 -16.90 -8.48
C GLU A 43 -1.23 -15.99 -9.63
N GLU A 44 -1.10 -16.49 -10.85
CA GLU A 44 -1.31 -15.72 -12.07
C GLU A 44 -2.68 -15.02 -12.15
N ASN A 45 -3.72 -15.65 -11.63
CA ASN A 45 -5.09 -15.14 -11.64
C ASN A 45 -5.58 -14.70 -10.25
N SER A 46 -4.66 -14.45 -9.32
CA SER A 46 -5.03 -14.00 -7.98
C SER A 46 -5.72 -12.64 -8.01
N ILE A 47 -6.79 -12.52 -7.24
CA ILE A 47 -7.48 -11.23 -7.04
C ILE A 47 -6.55 -10.15 -6.48
N PHE A 48 -5.54 -10.55 -5.72
CA PHE A 48 -4.58 -9.62 -5.11
C PHE A 48 -3.64 -8.96 -6.14
N LEU A 49 -3.44 -9.57 -7.31
CA LEU A 49 -2.59 -8.99 -8.35
C LEU A 49 -3.20 -7.76 -9.02
N SER A 50 -4.52 -7.71 -9.10
CA SER A 50 -5.24 -6.63 -9.78
C SER A 50 -6.07 -5.75 -8.85
N GLU A 51 -6.35 -6.22 -7.63
CA GLU A 51 -7.28 -5.54 -6.72
C GLU A 51 -6.85 -4.11 -6.39
N GLY A 52 -5.60 -3.91 -5.98
CA GLY A 52 -5.10 -2.57 -5.68
C GLY A 52 -5.21 -1.61 -6.87
N LYS A 53 -4.86 -2.10 -8.05
CA LYS A 53 -4.94 -1.31 -9.27
C LYS A 53 -6.39 -0.92 -9.61
N ASN A 54 -7.31 -1.87 -9.57
CA ASN A 54 -8.71 -1.63 -9.93
C ASN A 54 -9.38 -0.64 -8.98
N VAL A 55 -9.21 -0.84 -7.67
CA VAL A 55 -9.76 0.07 -6.65
C VAL A 55 -9.25 1.50 -6.86
N LEU A 56 -7.97 1.67 -7.11
CA LEU A 56 -7.38 2.99 -7.25
C LEU A 56 -7.69 3.65 -8.59
N ILE A 57 -7.82 2.88 -9.68
CA ILE A 57 -8.27 3.43 -10.96
C ILE A 57 -9.69 3.98 -10.85
N GLU A 58 -10.58 3.28 -10.17
CA GLU A 58 -11.94 3.75 -9.92
C GLU A 58 -11.96 5.04 -9.11
N GLU A 59 -11.12 5.14 -8.08
CA GLU A 59 -11.04 6.33 -7.22
C GLU A 59 -10.38 7.53 -7.91
N PHE A 60 -9.24 7.32 -8.55
CA PHE A 60 -8.41 8.41 -9.08
C PHE A 60 -8.79 8.83 -10.49
N GLY A 61 -9.49 7.99 -11.23
CA GLY A 61 -9.86 8.27 -12.61
C GLY A 61 -8.63 8.45 -13.51
N LYS A 62 -8.65 9.49 -14.34
CA LYS A 62 -7.57 9.74 -15.32
C LYS A 62 -6.23 10.17 -14.74
N ASP A 63 -6.20 10.63 -13.51
CA ASP A 63 -4.95 11.03 -12.83
C ASP A 63 -4.27 9.86 -12.11
N TYR A 64 -4.78 8.64 -12.26
CA TYR A 64 -4.30 7.47 -11.52
C TYR A 64 -2.80 7.22 -11.66
N THR A 65 -2.22 7.51 -12.81
CA THR A 65 -0.77 7.30 -13.06
C THR A 65 0.10 8.09 -12.08
N ASN A 66 -0.24 9.35 -11.83
CA ASN A 66 0.49 10.20 -10.89
C ASN A 66 0.33 9.70 -9.46
N TYR A 67 -0.88 9.35 -9.06
CA TYR A 67 -1.15 8.79 -7.73
C TYR A 67 -0.43 7.46 -7.52
N PHE A 68 -0.44 6.58 -8.51
CA PHE A 68 0.27 5.30 -8.45
C PHE A 68 1.78 5.49 -8.26
N SER A 69 2.37 6.42 -9.01
CA SER A 69 3.80 6.72 -8.90
C SER A 69 4.15 7.22 -7.50
N ILE A 70 3.34 8.13 -6.94
CA ILE A 70 3.55 8.65 -5.59
C ILE A 70 3.44 7.53 -4.55
N LEU A 71 2.38 6.72 -4.60
CA LEU A 71 2.17 5.62 -3.65
C LEU A 71 3.28 4.56 -3.76
N SER A 72 3.72 4.25 -4.97
CA SER A 72 4.84 3.33 -5.19
C SER A 72 6.14 3.85 -4.58
N LEU A 73 6.43 5.13 -4.73
CA LEU A 73 7.62 5.76 -4.14
C LEU A 73 7.56 5.75 -2.61
N ILE A 74 6.42 6.10 -2.03
CA ILE A 74 6.23 6.04 -0.56
C ILE A 74 6.43 4.61 -0.06
N ALA A 75 5.84 3.63 -0.71
CA ALA A 75 5.96 2.22 -0.32
C ALA A 75 7.40 1.71 -0.43
N SER A 76 8.20 2.26 -1.33
CA SER A 76 9.61 1.89 -1.52
C SER A 76 10.60 2.66 -0.64
N GLY A 77 10.10 3.56 0.21
CA GLY A 77 10.92 4.30 1.16
C GLY A 77 11.26 5.73 0.75
N LYS A 78 10.76 6.21 -0.40
CA LYS A 78 10.88 7.62 -0.81
C LYS A 78 9.70 8.40 -0.25
N THR A 79 9.81 8.83 0.99
CA THR A 79 8.67 9.26 1.81
C THR A 79 8.56 10.77 2.01
N SER A 80 9.56 11.55 1.61
CA SER A 80 9.49 13.01 1.68
C SER A 80 9.01 13.62 0.35
N ARG A 81 8.32 14.75 0.44
CA ARG A 81 7.88 15.47 -0.76
C ARG A 81 9.04 15.79 -1.70
N VAL A 82 10.16 16.23 -1.14
CA VAL A 82 11.36 16.61 -1.92
C VAL A 82 11.89 15.42 -2.72
N GLU A 83 11.99 14.24 -2.10
CA GLU A 83 12.42 13.02 -2.79
C GLU A 83 11.46 12.63 -3.92
N ILE A 84 10.16 12.66 -3.63
CA ILE A 84 9.11 12.31 -4.60
C ILE A 84 9.15 13.27 -5.81
N GLU A 85 9.17 14.57 -5.55
CA GLU A 85 9.22 15.59 -6.61
C GLU A 85 10.51 15.52 -7.43
N SER A 86 11.63 15.21 -6.79
CA SER A 86 12.92 15.01 -7.48
C SER A 86 12.88 13.84 -8.46
N ILE A 87 12.22 12.74 -8.10
CA ILE A 87 12.13 11.55 -8.95
C ILE A 87 11.08 11.72 -10.04
N MET A 88 9.92 12.27 -9.73
CA MET A 88 8.83 12.45 -10.69
C MET A 88 8.99 13.66 -11.58
N GLU A 89 9.83 14.60 -11.21
CA GLU A 89 10.07 15.86 -11.94
C GLU A 89 8.79 16.70 -12.11
N ILE A 90 7.85 16.58 -11.18
CA ILE A 90 6.62 17.38 -11.13
C ILE A 90 6.37 17.86 -9.69
N GLN A 91 5.55 18.90 -9.56
CA GLN A 91 5.06 19.32 -8.25
C GLN A 91 3.98 18.37 -7.76
N THR A 92 4.14 17.82 -6.57
CA THR A 92 3.25 16.78 -6.03
C THR A 92 2.38 17.24 -4.87
N GLY A 93 2.50 18.51 -4.44
CA GLY A 93 1.80 19.03 -3.28
C GLY A 93 0.28 18.81 -3.33
N GLY A 94 -0.35 19.08 -4.46
CA GLY A 94 -1.79 18.86 -4.65
C GLY A 94 -2.19 17.39 -4.60
N PHE A 95 -1.39 16.50 -5.20
CA PHE A 95 -1.63 15.07 -5.15
C PHE A 95 -1.48 14.51 -3.73
N LEU A 96 -0.44 14.91 -3.02
CA LEU A 96 -0.20 14.50 -1.63
C LEU A 96 -1.33 14.97 -0.71
N GLU A 97 -1.78 16.21 -0.88
CA GLU A 97 -2.90 16.76 -0.12
C GLU A 97 -4.19 15.97 -0.34
N ARG A 98 -4.50 15.62 -1.57
CA ARG A 98 -5.67 14.80 -1.90
C ARG A 98 -5.57 13.39 -1.35
N LEU A 99 -4.41 12.75 -1.47
CA LEU A 99 -4.20 11.43 -0.89
C LEU A 99 -4.39 11.42 0.63
N GLU A 100 -4.01 12.49 1.31
CA GLU A 100 -4.17 12.61 2.76
C GLU A 100 -5.60 12.98 3.16
N SER A 101 -6.17 14.04 2.60
CA SER A 101 -7.43 14.63 3.08
C SER A 101 -8.67 14.12 2.36
N GLU A 102 -8.60 13.89 1.06
CA GLU A 102 -9.74 13.47 0.26
C GLU A 102 -9.89 11.94 0.23
N TYR A 103 -8.80 11.23 -0.03
CA TYR A 103 -8.81 9.77 -0.14
C TYR A 103 -8.47 9.05 1.17
N GLY A 104 -7.82 9.74 2.11
CA GLY A 104 -7.45 9.16 3.40
C GLY A 104 -6.49 7.96 3.30
N LEU A 105 -5.66 7.90 2.27
CA LEU A 105 -4.75 6.77 2.01
C LEU A 105 -3.38 6.94 2.62
N ILE A 106 -2.96 8.18 2.87
CA ILE A 106 -1.66 8.48 3.47
C ILE A 106 -1.82 9.40 4.67
N SER A 107 -0.83 9.39 5.54
CA SER A 107 -0.72 10.33 6.66
C SER A 107 0.70 10.87 6.75
N ARG A 108 0.82 12.03 7.39
CA ARG A 108 2.10 12.66 7.68
C ARG A 108 2.66 12.12 8.99
N VAL A 109 3.92 11.72 8.93
CA VAL A 109 4.68 11.32 10.11
C VAL A 109 5.75 12.39 10.36
N ARG A 110 5.73 12.98 11.55
CA ARG A 110 6.69 14.00 11.96
C ARG A 110 7.52 13.49 13.11
N PRO A 111 8.84 13.79 13.13
CA PRO A 111 9.63 13.56 14.34
C PRO A 111 9.06 14.36 15.51
N LEU A 112 9.16 13.79 16.71
CA LEU A 112 8.78 14.48 17.94
C LEU A 112 9.56 15.82 18.03
N PHE A 113 8.90 16.92 18.40
CA PHE A 113 9.48 18.27 18.49
C PHE A 113 9.83 18.94 17.15
N SER A 114 9.43 18.40 16.00
CA SER A 114 9.61 19.10 14.73
C SER A 114 8.60 20.22 14.55
N LYS A 115 9.01 21.31 13.86
CA LYS A 115 8.10 22.41 13.52
C LYS A 115 7.10 21.96 12.45
N PRO A 116 5.87 22.53 12.44
CA PRO A 116 4.95 22.38 11.31
C PRO A 116 5.66 22.81 10.01
N ASN A 117 5.44 22.07 8.93
CA ASN A 117 6.06 22.29 7.61
C ASN A 117 7.58 22.09 7.58
N SER A 118 8.17 21.40 8.55
CA SER A 118 9.59 21.07 8.49
C SER A 118 9.85 20.06 7.36
N ARG A 119 11.07 20.11 6.79
CA ARG A 119 11.52 19.15 5.77
C ARG A 119 11.60 17.71 6.26
N SER A 120 11.47 17.50 7.58
CA SER A 120 11.44 16.18 8.20
C SER A 120 10.07 15.49 8.14
N VAL A 121 9.04 16.14 7.59
CA VAL A 121 7.73 15.50 7.37
C VAL A 121 7.86 14.40 6.33
N LYS A 122 7.40 13.21 6.71
CA LYS A 122 7.39 12.03 5.84
C LYS A 122 5.98 11.51 5.69
N PHE A 123 5.70 10.87 4.57
CA PHE A 123 4.40 10.29 4.28
C PHE A 123 4.43 8.77 4.48
N ARG A 124 3.29 8.22 4.87
CA ARG A 124 3.09 6.80 5.09
C ARG A 124 1.76 6.39 4.49
N ILE A 125 1.70 5.23 3.83
CA ILE A 125 0.44 4.63 3.41
C ILE A 125 -0.23 4.00 4.63
N ASP A 126 -1.47 4.39 4.92
CA ASP A 126 -2.20 3.92 6.10
C ASP A 126 -2.88 2.57 5.90
N ASP A 127 -3.33 2.28 4.69
CA ASP A 127 -3.95 1.00 4.36
C ASP A 127 -2.90 -0.11 4.25
N ASN A 128 -3.06 -1.14 5.06
CA ASN A 128 -2.10 -2.26 5.11
C ASN A 128 -2.04 -3.06 3.81
N PHE A 129 -3.19 -3.29 3.17
CA PHE A 129 -3.25 -3.99 1.89
C PHE A 129 -2.56 -3.20 0.79
N LEU A 130 -2.83 -1.91 0.65
CA LEU A 130 -2.21 -1.05 -0.35
C LEU A 130 -0.71 -0.89 -0.12
N ARG A 131 -0.28 -0.79 1.13
CA ARG A 131 1.15 -0.77 1.47
C ARG A 131 1.86 -2.02 0.98
N PHE A 132 1.30 -3.18 1.25
CA PHE A 132 1.80 -4.47 0.78
C PHE A 132 1.77 -4.55 -0.74
N TRP A 133 0.65 -4.17 -1.34
CA TRP A 133 0.44 -4.26 -2.79
C TRP A 133 1.46 -3.41 -3.57
N PHE A 134 1.68 -2.15 -3.18
CA PHE A 134 2.65 -1.29 -3.84
C PHE A 134 4.09 -1.74 -3.62
N ARG A 135 4.38 -2.25 -2.43
CA ARG A 135 5.75 -2.66 -2.10
C ARG A 135 6.17 -3.96 -2.78
N PHE A 136 5.27 -4.93 -2.86
CA PHE A 136 5.63 -6.30 -3.28
C PHE A 136 4.98 -6.72 -4.59
N ILE A 137 3.79 -6.27 -4.89
CA ILE A 137 3.07 -6.69 -6.10
C ILE A 137 3.34 -5.72 -7.24
N TYR A 138 3.01 -4.46 -7.08
CA TYR A 138 3.14 -3.46 -8.13
C TYR A 138 4.59 -3.30 -8.63
N LYS A 139 5.53 -3.27 -7.72
CA LYS A 139 6.95 -3.11 -8.03
C LYS A 139 7.52 -4.23 -8.91
N TYR A 140 7.04 -5.46 -8.73
CA TYR A 140 7.58 -6.64 -9.41
C TYR A 140 6.72 -7.14 -10.58
N ARG A 141 5.58 -6.54 -10.80
CA ARG A 141 4.64 -6.91 -11.86
C ARG A 141 4.40 -5.79 -12.90
N SER A 142 4.95 -4.64 -12.68
CA SER A 142 4.85 -3.52 -13.64
C SER A 142 5.84 -3.64 -14.78
#